data_51a4a1664976c34f5286135f3d20288c
#
_entry.id   51a4a1664976c34f5286135f3d20288c
#
_cell.length_a   1.000
_cell.length_b   1.000
_cell.length_c   1.000
_cell.angle_alpha   90.00
_cell.angle_beta   90.00
_cell.angle_gamma   90.00
#
_symmetry.space_group_name_H-M   'P 1'
#
loop_
_entity.id
_entity.type
_entity.pdbx_description
1 polymer ?
#
loop_
_entity_poly.entity_id
_entity_poly.type
_entity_poly.pdbx_seq_one_letter_code
_entity_poly.pdbx_strand_id
1 'polypeptide(L)'
;MDYKVGAIPFDVKGEDIAVLFVTSVRRGRWILPKCDLQVRESHKKGCSRSAFEEAGVKGSILDQIPMTNVITKSDGVDTKNIAVTYYPLFVQEQFDEWPENN
;
A
#
# COMPACT_ATOMS: atom_id res chain seq x y z
N MET A 1 -8.04 7.57 16.49
CA MET A 1 -7.87 6.66 15.34
C MET A 1 -6.76 7.17 14.45
N ASP A 2 -5.83 6.29 14.08
CA ASP A 2 -4.76 6.64 13.16
C ASP A 2 -5.23 6.46 11.72
N TYR A 3 -4.65 7.24 10.82
CA TYR A 3 -4.97 7.19 9.40
C TYR A 3 -3.71 6.92 8.59
N LYS A 4 -3.84 6.00 7.62
CA LYS A 4 -2.77 5.69 6.69
C LYS A 4 -3.31 5.73 5.27
N VAL A 5 -2.42 5.81 4.31
CA VAL A 5 -2.74 5.68 2.89
C VAL A 5 -1.92 4.53 2.31
N GLY A 6 -2.48 3.86 1.32
CA GLY A 6 -1.81 2.75 0.70
C GLY A 6 -2.17 2.57 -0.75
N ALA A 7 -1.56 1.57 -1.36
CA ALA A 7 -1.77 1.23 -2.76
C ALA A 7 -2.27 -0.19 -2.91
N ILE A 8 -3.10 -0.40 -3.94
CA ILE A 8 -3.42 -1.73 -4.44
C ILE A 8 -2.76 -1.84 -5.80
N PRO A 9 -1.48 -2.28 -5.85
CA PRO A 9 -0.79 -2.39 -7.11
C PRO A 9 -1.36 -3.52 -7.93
N PHE A 10 -1.63 -3.27 -9.18
CA PHE A 10 -2.19 -4.29 -10.06
C PHE A 10 -1.64 -4.17 -11.48
N ASP A 11 -1.73 -5.29 -12.19
CA ASP A 11 -1.40 -5.37 -13.60
C ASP A 11 -2.50 -6.14 -14.31
N VAL A 12 -2.64 -5.92 -15.60
CA VAL A 12 -3.64 -6.59 -16.42
C VAL A 12 -2.92 -7.48 -17.42
N LYS A 13 -3.27 -8.77 -17.40
CA LYS A 13 -2.70 -9.76 -18.34
C LYS A 13 -3.85 -10.47 -19.04
N GLY A 14 -4.13 -10.06 -20.29
CA GLY A 14 -5.28 -10.55 -21.03
C GLY A 14 -6.56 -10.11 -20.34
N GLU A 15 -7.38 -11.06 -19.91
CA GLU A 15 -8.63 -10.80 -19.19
C GLU A 15 -8.45 -10.86 -17.67
N ASP A 16 -7.24 -11.15 -17.19
CA ASP A 16 -6.97 -11.33 -15.78
C ASP A 16 -6.37 -10.08 -15.16
N ILE A 17 -6.65 -9.87 -13.88
CA ILE A 17 -6.06 -8.83 -13.08
C ILE A 17 -5.21 -9.49 -12.01
N ALA A 18 -3.94 -9.11 -11.94
CA ALA A 18 -3.02 -9.59 -10.93
C ALA A 18 -2.76 -8.47 -9.91
N VAL A 19 -2.95 -8.77 -8.63
CA VAL A 19 -2.69 -7.82 -7.55
C VAL A 19 -1.38 -8.21 -6.87
N LEU A 20 -0.53 -7.22 -6.63
CA LEU A 20 0.75 -7.42 -5.98
C LEU A 20 0.62 -7.19 -4.47
N PHE A 21 0.94 -8.21 -3.71
CA PHE A 21 1.05 -8.12 -2.26
C PHE A 21 2.50 -8.20 -1.84
N VAL A 22 2.81 -7.60 -0.69
CA VAL A 22 4.13 -7.72 -0.07
C VAL A 22 4.02 -8.55 1.20
N THR A 23 5.13 -9.14 1.62
CA THR A 23 5.16 -9.94 2.83
C THR A 23 5.56 -9.06 4.00
N SER A 24 4.76 -9.09 5.07
CA SER A 24 5.10 -8.35 6.27
C SER A 24 6.37 -8.93 6.89
N VAL A 25 7.30 -8.05 7.29
CA VAL A 25 8.60 -8.44 7.82
C VAL A 25 8.47 -9.28 9.09
N ARG A 26 7.50 -8.96 9.94
CA ARG A 26 7.36 -9.64 11.25
C ARG A 26 6.59 -10.92 11.22
N ARG A 27 5.54 -11.03 10.37
CA ARG A 27 4.58 -12.12 10.44
C ARG A 27 4.50 -12.96 9.19
N GLY A 28 5.22 -12.61 8.14
CA GLY A 28 5.16 -13.31 6.86
C GLY A 28 3.79 -13.26 6.20
N ARG A 29 2.93 -12.31 6.57
CA ARG A 29 1.60 -12.19 5.99
C ARG A 29 1.64 -11.41 4.69
N TRP A 30 0.75 -11.76 3.78
CA TRP A 30 0.55 -10.99 2.56
C TRP A 30 -0.22 -9.73 2.89
N ILE A 31 0.38 -8.57 2.61
CA ILE A 31 -0.21 -7.27 2.89
C ILE A 31 -0.08 -6.36 1.68
N LEU A 32 -0.91 -5.32 1.65
CA LEU A 32 -0.79 -4.25 0.66
C LEU A 32 0.15 -3.17 1.20
N PRO A 33 0.91 -2.49 0.33
CA PRO A 33 1.77 -1.37 0.74
C PRO A 33 0.94 -0.25 1.35
N LYS A 34 1.40 0.29 2.47
CA LYS A 34 0.76 1.44 3.13
C LYS A 34 1.78 2.21 3.94
N CYS A 35 1.47 3.47 4.23
CA CYS A 35 2.36 4.34 4.99
C CYS A 35 1.57 5.41 5.74
N ASP A 36 2.23 6.05 6.69
CA ASP A 36 1.73 7.27 7.27
C ASP A 36 2.00 8.42 6.31
N LEU A 37 1.04 9.35 6.19
CA LEU A 37 1.25 10.53 5.39
C LEU A 37 2.25 11.46 6.06
N GLN A 38 3.17 11.99 5.27
CA GLN A 38 4.08 13.02 5.72
C GLN A 38 3.38 14.38 5.72
N VAL A 39 3.98 15.35 6.42
CA VAL A 39 3.43 16.69 6.47
C VAL A 39 3.29 17.24 5.04
N ARG A 40 2.10 17.72 4.72
CA ARG A 40 1.76 18.26 3.39
C ARG A 40 1.85 17.26 2.24
N GLU A 41 1.94 15.99 2.55
CA GLU A 41 1.92 14.96 1.52
C GLU A 41 0.48 14.67 1.11
N SER A 42 0.21 14.66 -0.19
CA SER A 42 -1.10 14.27 -0.70
C SER A 42 -1.28 12.76 -0.60
N HIS A 43 -2.53 12.30 -0.63
CA HIS A 43 -2.82 10.86 -0.68
C HIS A 43 -2.13 10.20 -1.87
N LYS A 44 -2.16 10.85 -3.02
CA LYS A 44 -1.54 10.33 -4.24
C LYS A 44 -0.04 10.12 -4.08
N LYS A 45 0.65 11.09 -3.47
CA LYS A 45 2.08 10.98 -3.21
C LYS A 45 2.40 9.89 -2.18
N GLY A 46 1.62 9.81 -1.11
CA GLY A 46 1.80 8.77 -0.10
C GLY A 46 1.56 7.38 -0.66
N CYS A 47 0.54 7.22 -1.47
CA CYS A 47 0.25 5.98 -2.17
C CYS A 47 1.42 5.56 -3.07
N SER A 48 1.93 6.48 -3.89
CA SER A 48 3.08 6.22 -4.77
C SER A 48 4.33 5.88 -3.97
N ARG A 49 4.57 6.59 -2.89
CA ARG A 49 5.73 6.38 -2.04
C ARG A 49 5.69 5.01 -1.38
N SER A 50 4.55 4.62 -0.79
CA SER A 50 4.43 3.31 -0.16
C SER A 50 4.58 2.17 -1.16
N ALA A 51 4.05 2.32 -2.36
CA ALA A 51 4.18 1.31 -3.40
C ALA A 51 5.64 1.11 -3.81
N PHE A 52 6.39 2.20 -3.95
CA PHE A 52 7.80 2.09 -4.29
C PHE A 52 8.64 1.55 -3.13
N GLU A 53 8.49 2.12 -1.94
CA GLU A 53 9.33 1.75 -0.80
C GLU A 53 9.12 0.29 -0.38
N GLU A 54 7.88 -0.19 -0.39
CA GLU A 54 7.55 -1.51 0.13
C GLU A 54 7.45 -2.59 -0.94
N ALA A 55 7.10 -2.23 -2.17
CA ALA A 55 6.84 -3.20 -3.23
C ALA A 55 7.71 -3.01 -4.47
N GLY A 56 8.47 -1.94 -4.56
CA GLY A 56 9.36 -1.70 -5.69
C GLY A 56 8.64 -1.46 -7.01
N VAL A 57 7.47 -0.82 -6.97
CA VAL A 57 6.69 -0.54 -8.17
C VAL A 57 6.32 0.92 -8.27
N LYS A 58 6.16 1.40 -9.51
CA LYS A 58 5.64 2.72 -9.83
C LYS A 58 4.59 2.59 -10.92
N GLY A 59 3.63 3.50 -10.93
CA GLY A 59 2.60 3.48 -11.96
C GLY A 59 1.60 4.60 -11.81
N SER A 60 0.46 4.42 -12.46
CA SER A 60 -0.62 5.39 -12.46
C SER A 60 -1.62 5.08 -11.35
N ILE A 61 -1.94 6.10 -10.56
CA ILE A 61 -2.87 5.96 -9.46
C ILE A 61 -4.28 6.34 -9.92
N LEU A 62 -5.23 5.45 -9.63
CA LEU A 62 -6.63 5.69 -9.89
C LEU A 62 -7.22 6.40 -8.67
N ASP A 63 -6.96 7.70 -8.55
CA ASP A 63 -7.28 8.47 -7.36
C ASP A 63 -8.77 8.81 -7.21
N GLN A 64 -9.57 8.40 -8.16
CA GLN A 64 -11.03 8.54 -8.11
C GLN A 64 -11.74 7.32 -7.51
N ILE A 65 -10.97 6.29 -7.13
CA ILE A 65 -11.53 5.05 -6.58
C ILE A 65 -10.88 4.74 -5.23
N PRO A 66 -11.09 5.59 -4.22
CA PRO A 66 -10.55 5.30 -2.89
C PRO A 66 -11.34 4.18 -2.21
N MET A 67 -10.63 3.32 -1.49
CA MET A 67 -11.23 2.26 -0.69
C MET A 67 -10.67 2.37 0.72
N THR A 68 -11.55 2.60 1.69
CA THR A 68 -11.12 2.74 3.08
C THR A 68 -11.49 1.49 3.86
N ASN A 69 -10.53 0.98 4.60
CA ASN A 69 -10.71 -0.16 5.47
C ASN A 69 -10.18 0.17 6.86
N VAL A 70 -10.81 -0.38 7.90
CA VAL A 70 -10.35 -0.19 9.27
C VAL A 70 -9.69 -1.48 9.73
N ILE A 71 -8.44 -1.36 10.16
CA ILE A 71 -7.65 -2.47 10.67
C ILE A 71 -7.54 -2.31 12.18
N THR A 72 -7.79 -3.39 12.90
CA THR A 72 -7.61 -3.42 14.35
C THR A 72 -6.32 -4.16 14.67
N LYS A 73 -5.45 -3.49 15.42
CA LYS A 73 -4.20 -4.08 15.92
C LYS A 73 -4.23 -4.14 17.43
N SER A 74 -3.79 -5.26 17.98
CA SER A 74 -3.68 -5.45 19.42
C SER A 74 -2.26 -5.91 19.77
N ASP A 75 -1.68 -5.31 20.83
CA ASP A 75 -0.38 -5.73 21.34
C ASP A 75 -0.51 -6.56 22.61
N GLY A 76 -1.73 -7.01 22.92
CA GLY A 76 -2.02 -7.77 24.13
C GLY A 76 -2.42 -6.91 25.32
N VAL A 77 -2.18 -5.61 25.27
CA VAL A 77 -2.53 -4.64 26.31
C VAL A 77 -3.50 -3.61 25.75
N ASP A 78 -3.18 -3.03 24.60
CA ASP A 78 -4.00 -2.00 23.97
C ASP A 78 -4.48 -2.47 22.60
N THR A 79 -5.66 -1.97 22.22
CA THR A 79 -6.24 -2.19 20.91
C THR A 79 -6.29 -0.86 20.17
N LYS A 80 -5.80 -0.86 18.93
CA LYS A 80 -5.69 0.32 18.11
C LYS A 80 -6.43 0.12 16.79
N ASN A 81 -7.24 1.09 16.41
CA ASN A 81 -7.92 1.09 15.12
C ASN A 81 -7.17 2.02 14.16
N ILE A 82 -6.90 1.51 12.98
CA ILE A 82 -6.19 2.24 11.94
C ILE A 82 -7.07 2.25 10.69
N ALA A 83 -7.42 3.43 10.22
CA ALA A 83 -8.13 3.56 8.95
C ALA A 83 -7.11 3.70 7.83
N VAL A 84 -7.18 2.85 6.82
CA VAL A 84 -6.29 2.91 5.67
C VAL A 84 -7.13 3.18 4.43
N THR A 85 -6.79 4.24 3.71
CA THR A 85 -7.40 4.53 2.42
C THR A 85 -6.46 4.06 1.33
N TYR A 86 -6.91 3.08 0.55
CA TYR A 86 -6.15 2.50 -0.55
C TYR A 86 -6.64 3.06 -1.88
N TYR A 87 -5.68 3.26 -2.79
CA TYR A 87 -5.99 3.61 -4.17
C TYR A 87 -5.40 2.54 -5.09
N PRO A 88 -6.15 2.11 -6.13
CA PRO A 88 -5.57 1.22 -7.12
C PRO A 88 -4.40 1.92 -7.82
N LEU A 89 -3.34 1.18 -8.08
CA LEU A 89 -2.17 1.67 -8.79
C LEU A 89 -1.87 0.72 -9.94
N PHE A 90 -2.03 1.20 -11.16
CA PHE A 90 -1.69 0.42 -12.35
C PHE A 90 -0.18 0.41 -12.52
N VAL A 91 0.44 -0.74 -12.33
CA VAL A 91 1.88 -0.89 -12.34
C VAL A 91 2.43 -0.68 -13.76
N GLN A 92 3.34 0.25 -13.90
CA GLN A 92 4.02 0.56 -15.16
C GLN A 92 5.50 0.22 -15.12
N GLU A 93 6.10 0.23 -13.93
CA GLU A 93 7.50 -0.09 -13.72
C GLU A 93 7.67 -0.97 -12.50
N GLN A 94 8.53 -1.97 -12.61
CA GLN A 94 8.96 -2.79 -11.50
C GLN A 94 10.47 -2.69 -11.37
N PHE A 95 10.96 -2.55 -10.15
CA PHE A 95 12.37 -2.38 -9.86
C PHE A 95 12.91 -3.63 -9.18
N ASP A 96 14.16 -3.98 -9.49
CA ASP A 96 14.83 -5.11 -8.86
C ASP A 96 15.31 -4.78 -7.45
N GLU A 97 15.47 -3.50 -7.16
CA GLU A 97 15.89 -3.00 -5.84
C GLU A 97 14.97 -1.87 -5.39
N TRP A 98 14.61 -1.89 -4.11
CA TRP A 98 13.78 -0.85 -3.50
C TRP A 98 14.07 -0.81 -1.99
N PRO A 99 13.67 0.31 -1.29
CA PRO A 99 14.10 0.54 0.11
C PRO A 99 13.85 -0.60 1.08
N GLU A 100 12.70 -1.27 1.00
CA GLU A 100 12.36 -2.35 1.93
C GLU A 100 12.55 -3.75 1.35
N ASN A 101 13.31 -3.86 0.29
CA ASN A 101 13.66 -5.13 -0.30
C ASN A 101 14.82 -5.76 0.50
N ASN A 102 14.54 -6.80 1.21
CA ASN A 102 15.54 -7.55 1.96
C ASN A 102 15.69 -8.96 1.41
#